data_94431baa9378f50ac01c8ce7b3ec302a
#
_entry.id   94431baa9378f50ac01c8ce7b3ec302a
#
_cell.length_a   1.000
_cell.length_b   1.000
_cell.length_c   1.000
_cell.angle_alpha   90.00
_cell.angle_beta   90.00
_cell.angle_gamma   90.00
#
_symmetry.space_group_name_H-M   'P 1'
#
loop_
_entity.id
_entity.type
_entity.pdbx_description
1 polymer ?
#
loop_
_entity_poly.entity_id
_entity_poly.type
_entity_poly.pdbx_seq_one_letter_code
_entity_poly.pdbx_strand_id
1 'polypeptide(L)'
;MHMMADALADICERGQCTDVSSRIFIDGVLPYDRAEPIESGILYVVEAPDAPLVFGNELEEVFAIVVDATTRIDAPSKCNYLIAKNGVGFSQVLGAALRVLQRFGEWHDALTDELIGACNLNSLCEIGSSLLQRPIMIYDRNYTVIGNSIPEDEAAFADFLEKRSSYYVTPPEAMSRLTTQNGFENTFKTRGASVYHDESAPESALGDRSLYVNILRGTSYR
;
A
#
# COMPACT_ATOMS: atom_id res chain seq x y z
N MET A 1 -1.79 -4.04 7.34
CA MET A 1 -2.63 -3.17 8.18
C MET A 1 -2.67 -1.71 7.69
N HIS A 2 -1.56 -1.07 7.31
CA HIS A 2 -1.58 0.33 6.84
C HIS A 2 -2.52 0.55 5.65
N MET A 3 -2.46 -0.29 4.61
CA MET A 3 -3.39 -0.18 3.47
C MET A 3 -4.86 -0.34 3.88
N MET A 4 -5.16 -1.25 4.82
CA MET A 4 -6.50 -1.40 5.38
C MET A 4 -6.93 -0.14 6.12
N ALA A 5 -6.04 0.46 6.93
CA ALA A 5 -6.31 1.70 7.65
C ALA A 5 -6.61 2.86 6.69
N ASP A 6 -5.86 2.99 5.60
CA ASP A 6 -6.08 4.03 4.59
C ASP A 6 -7.42 3.80 3.84
N ALA A 7 -7.72 2.54 3.50
CA ALA A 7 -8.99 2.20 2.84
C ALA A 7 -10.23 2.35 3.73
N LEU A 8 -10.07 2.35 5.05
CA LEU A 8 -11.13 2.53 6.04
C LEU A 8 -11.09 3.91 6.73
N ALA A 9 -10.29 4.85 6.26
CA ALA A 9 -10.09 6.16 6.89
C ALA A 9 -11.39 6.98 7.07
N ASP A 10 -12.40 6.74 6.24
CA ASP A 10 -13.70 7.40 6.36
C ASP A 10 -14.48 6.95 7.60
N ILE A 11 -14.31 5.70 8.03
CA ILE A 11 -15.08 5.08 9.12
C ILE A 11 -14.25 4.68 10.33
N CYS A 12 -12.92 4.62 10.21
CA CYS A 12 -12.01 4.26 11.28
C CYS A 12 -10.92 5.32 11.49
N GLU A 13 -10.42 5.39 12.72
CA GLU A 13 -9.22 6.12 13.10
C GLU A 13 -8.10 5.14 13.40
N ARG A 14 -6.87 5.57 13.21
CA ARG A 14 -5.70 4.75 13.56
C ARG A 14 -5.59 4.68 15.08
N GLY A 15 -5.67 3.46 15.62
CA GLY A 15 -5.29 3.19 16.99
C GLY A 15 -3.77 3.01 17.06
N GLN A 16 -3.32 1.76 17.01
CA GLN A 16 -1.91 1.41 16.99
C GLN A 16 -1.60 0.55 15.77
N CYS A 17 -0.62 0.98 14.98
CA CYS A 17 -0.05 0.20 13.90
C CYS A 17 1.46 0.16 14.10
N THR A 18 1.99 -0.98 14.50
CA THR A 18 3.44 -1.17 14.59
C THR A 18 4.02 -1.27 13.19
N ASP A 19 5.19 -0.66 12.98
CA ASP A 19 5.99 -0.87 11.78
C ASP A 19 6.54 -2.31 11.81
N VAL A 20 5.72 -3.23 11.37
CA VAL A 20 6.14 -4.62 11.24
C VAL A 20 6.85 -4.75 9.92
N SER A 21 8.15 -4.99 9.98
CA SER A 21 9.00 -5.29 8.82
C SER A 21 8.66 -6.64 8.16
N SER A 22 7.77 -7.41 8.75
CA SER A 22 7.27 -8.69 8.23
C SER A 22 6.12 -8.46 7.24
N ARG A 23 6.08 -9.30 6.21
CA ARG A 23 5.00 -9.35 5.22
C ARG A 23 3.75 -9.94 5.88
N ILE A 24 3.00 -9.11 6.59
CA ILE A 24 1.77 -9.54 7.22
C ILE A 24 0.64 -9.42 6.20
N PHE A 25 0.07 -10.55 5.86
CA PHE A 25 -1.14 -10.63 5.06
C PHE A 25 -2.35 -10.79 5.97
N ILE A 26 -3.43 -10.10 5.65
CA ILE A 26 -4.73 -10.32 6.26
C ILE A 26 -5.46 -11.28 5.32
N ASP A 27 -5.64 -12.51 5.79
CA ASP A 27 -6.25 -13.59 5.01
C ASP A 27 -7.77 -13.59 5.11
N GLY A 28 -8.32 -12.96 6.16
CA GLY A 28 -9.75 -12.91 6.41
C GLY A 28 -10.18 -11.78 7.33
N VAL A 29 -11.47 -11.51 7.34
CA VAL A 29 -12.14 -10.59 8.27
C VAL A 29 -13.28 -11.34 8.93
N LEU A 30 -13.27 -11.42 10.26
CA LEU A 30 -14.31 -12.11 11.04
C LEU A 30 -14.86 -11.21 12.15
N PRO A 31 -16.15 -11.38 12.52
CA PRO A 31 -16.63 -10.89 13.80
C PRO A 31 -15.93 -11.67 14.91
N TYR A 32 -15.54 -11.00 16.00
CA TYR A 32 -15.00 -11.70 17.14
C TYR A 32 -16.11 -12.48 17.87
N ASP A 33 -15.87 -13.75 18.10
CA ASP A 33 -16.71 -14.61 18.94
C ASP A 33 -15.86 -15.22 20.06
N ARG A 34 -16.32 -15.09 21.31
CA ARG A 34 -15.64 -15.65 22.49
C ARG A 34 -15.53 -17.18 22.47
N ALA A 35 -16.42 -17.85 21.73
CA ALA A 35 -16.46 -19.30 21.63
C ALA A 35 -15.42 -19.85 20.63
N GLU A 36 -14.90 -19.01 19.73
CA GLU A 36 -13.98 -19.40 18.69
C GLU A 36 -12.52 -19.05 19.05
N PRO A 37 -11.55 -19.88 18.68
CA PRO A 37 -10.14 -19.55 18.89
C PRO A 37 -9.73 -18.39 18.00
N ILE A 38 -8.81 -17.56 18.50
CA ILE A 38 -8.21 -16.50 17.69
C ILE A 38 -7.14 -17.09 16.78
N GLU A 39 -7.20 -16.73 15.49
CA GLU A 39 -6.29 -17.21 14.46
C GLU A 39 -5.36 -16.08 13.98
N SER A 40 -4.13 -16.45 13.58
CA SER A 40 -3.19 -15.51 12.95
C SER A 40 -3.64 -15.15 11.54
N GLY A 41 -3.34 -13.93 11.10
CA GLY A 41 -3.72 -13.46 9.76
C GLY A 41 -5.18 -13.01 9.64
N ILE A 42 -5.97 -13.11 10.69
CA ILE A 42 -7.38 -12.67 10.70
C ILE A 42 -7.51 -11.28 11.30
N LEU A 43 -8.26 -10.41 10.61
CA LEU A 43 -8.71 -9.12 11.12
C LEU A 43 -10.04 -9.30 11.85
N TYR A 44 -10.04 -9.14 13.17
CA TYR A 44 -11.24 -9.25 13.97
C TYR A 44 -11.95 -7.91 14.10
N VAL A 45 -13.26 -7.89 13.84
CA VAL A 45 -14.12 -6.78 14.25
C VAL A 45 -14.66 -7.13 15.64
N VAL A 46 -14.39 -6.28 16.63
CA VAL A 46 -14.65 -6.56 18.05
C VAL A 46 -15.27 -5.36 18.73
N GLU A 47 -16.24 -5.59 19.63
CA GLU A 47 -16.77 -4.54 20.51
C GLU A 47 -15.76 -4.17 21.60
N ALA A 48 -15.74 -2.92 22.02
CA ALA A 48 -14.76 -2.40 22.99
C ALA A 48 -14.63 -3.23 24.29
N PRO A 49 -15.71 -3.79 24.88
CA PRO A 49 -15.60 -4.63 26.07
C PRO A 49 -14.82 -5.94 25.86
N ASP A 50 -14.79 -6.44 24.63
CA ASP A 50 -14.12 -7.69 24.26
C ASP A 50 -12.71 -7.50 23.71
N ALA A 51 -12.32 -6.29 23.36
CA ALA A 51 -11.01 -5.97 22.83
C ALA A 51 -9.84 -6.50 23.70
N PRO A 52 -9.87 -6.45 25.05
CA PRO A 52 -8.82 -7.03 25.88
C PRO A 52 -8.64 -8.54 25.69
N LEU A 53 -9.70 -9.28 25.36
CA LEU A 53 -9.63 -10.71 25.11
C LEU A 53 -8.87 -11.01 23.79
N VAL A 54 -9.09 -10.19 22.76
CA VAL A 54 -8.37 -10.29 21.48
C VAL A 54 -6.91 -9.91 21.68
N PHE A 55 -6.62 -8.85 22.42
CA PHE A 55 -5.24 -8.36 22.62
C PHE A 55 -4.44 -9.18 23.65
N GLY A 56 -5.10 -9.88 24.55
CA GLY A 56 -4.47 -10.76 25.55
C GLY A 56 -3.94 -12.08 24.96
N ASN A 57 -4.19 -12.34 23.69
CA ASN A 57 -3.69 -13.56 23.04
C ASN A 57 -2.18 -13.49 22.84
N GLU A 58 -1.52 -14.63 22.96
CA GLU A 58 -0.05 -14.78 22.79
C GLU A 58 0.40 -14.73 21.31
N LEU A 59 -0.53 -14.70 20.37
CA LEU A 59 -0.22 -14.62 18.93
C LEU A 59 0.50 -13.31 18.60
N GLU A 60 1.53 -13.39 17.79
CA GLU A 60 2.36 -12.23 17.42
C GLU A 60 1.66 -11.29 16.43
N GLU A 61 0.65 -11.78 15.71
CA GLU A 61 0.01 -11.08 14.58
C GLU A 61 -1.52 -11.09 14.73
N VAL A 62 -2.02 -10.33 15.70
CA VAL A 62 -3.46 -10.10 15.86
C VAL A 62 -3.82 -8.72 15.32
N PHE A 63 -4.84 -8.68 14.49
CA PHE A 63 -5.41 -7.45 13.93
C PHE A 63 -6.83 -7.27 14.42
N ALA A 64 -7.18 -6.05 14.82
CA ALA A 64 -8.52 -5.76 15.25
C ALA A 64 -9.04 -4.41 14.74
N ILE A 65 -10.36 -4.32 14.56
CA ILE A 65 -11.09 -3.05 14.48
C ILE A 65 -12.02 -3.01 15.68
N VAL A 66 -11.81 -2.06 16.58
CA VAL A 66 -12.60 -1.93 17.80
C VAL A 66 -13.74 -0.96 17.56
N VAL A 67 -14.96 -1.42 17.86
CA VAL A 67 -16.19 -0.65 17.69
C VAL A 67 -16.67 -0.16 19.07
N ASP A 68 -17.31 1.01 19.10
CA ASP A 68 -17.85 1.65 20.31
C ASP A 68 -16.81 1.91 21.42
N ALA A 69 -15.57 2.23 21.01
CA ALA A 69 -14.51 2.60 21.93
C ALA A 69 -14.73 4.02 22.47
N THR A 70 -15.42 4.13 23.61
CA THR A 70 -15.65 5.42 24.31
C THR A 70 -14.48 5.82 25.22
N THR A 71 -13.55 4.91 25.47
CA THR A 71 -12.39 5.10 26.33
C THR A 71 -11.12 4.65 25.62
N ARG A 72 -9.98 5.15 26.11
CA ARG A 72 -8.66 4.72 25.62
C ARG A 72 -8.51 3.21 25.77
N ILE A 73 -8.16 2.55 24.65
CA ILE A 73 -7.88 1.12 24.63
C ILE A 73 -6.46 0.91 25.15
N ASP A 74 -6.34 0.11 26.19
CA ASP A 74 -5.03 -0.31 26.71
C ASP A 74 -4.62 -1.61 25.97
N ALA A 75 -3.90 -1.45 24.87
CA ALA A 75 -3.44 -2.55 24.04
C ALA A 75 -1.92 -2.73 24.16
N PRO A 76 -1.42 -3.98 24.19
CA PRO A 76 0.02 -4.25 24.15
C PRO A 76 0.69 -3.62 22.91
N SER A 77 1.95 -3.22 23.05
CA SER A 77 2.70 -2.52 21.98
C SER A 77 2.82 -3.28 20.66
N LYS A 78 2.62 -4.58 20.69
CA LYS A 78 2.67 -5.46 19.50
C LYS A 78 1.32 -5.67 18.79
N CYS A 79 0.22 -5.19 19.33
CA CYS A 79 -1.09 -5.34 18.70
C CYS A 79 -1.31 -4.25 17.65
N ASN A 80 -1.88 -4.64 16.52
CA ASN A 80 -2.29 -3.74 15.46
C ASN A 80 -3.81 -3.57 15.47
N TYR A 81 -4.29 -2.34 15.67
CA TYR A 81 -5.73 -2.11 15.69
C TYR A 81 -6.12 -0.74 15.14
N LEU A 82 -7.35 -0.68 14.66
CA LEU A 82 -8.07 0.53 14.29
C LEU A 82 -9.21 0.75 15.27
N ILE A 83 -9.70 1.98 15.36
CA ILE A 83 -10.86 2.34 16.16
C ILE A 83 -11.95 2.85 15.22
N ALA A 84 -13.14 2.28 15.30
CA ALA A 84 -14.29 2.79 14.55
C ALA A 84 -14.66 4.19 15.06
N LYS A 85 -14.97 5.11 14.14
CA LYS A 85 -15.41 6.45 14.48
C LYS A 85 -16.76 6.40 15.20
N ASN A 86 -17.00 7.40 16.05
CA ASN A 86 -18.26 7.50 16.80
C ASN A 86 -19.48 7.45 15.87
N GLY A 87 -20.44 6.61 16.23
CA GLY A 87 -21.68 6.43 15.47
C GLY A 87 -21.59 5.45 14.31
N VAL A 88 -20.43 4.85 14.06
CA VAL A 88 -20.27 3.78 13.09
C VAL A 88 -20.52 2.43 13.76
N GLY A 89 -21.60 1.76 13.39
CA GLY A 89 -22.01 0.50 14.01
C GLY A 89 -21.20 -0.70 13.52
N PHE A 90 -21.22 -1.78 14.31
CA PHE A 90 -20.49 -3.04 14.09
C PHE A 90 -20.68 -3.59 12.66
N SER A 91 -21.93 -3.72 12.20
CA SER A 91 -22.23 -4.26 10.86
C SER A 91 -21.68 -3.39 9.72
N GLN A 92 -21.61 -2.06 9.93
CA GLN A 92 -21.03 -1.14 8.96
C GLN A 92 -19.52 -1.35 8.84
N VAL A 93 -18.83 -1.48 9.97
CA VAL A 93 -17.39 -1.74 10.04
C VAL A 93 -17.06 -3.09 9.41
N LEU A 94 -17.77 -4.15 9.82
CA LEU A 94 -17.57 -5.50 9.27
C LEU A 94 -17.79 -5.52 7.76
N GLY A 95 -18.90 -4.96 7.28
CA GLY A 95 -19.19 -4.89 5.85
C GLY A 95 -18.18 -4.07 5.06
N ALA A 96 -17.65 -2.98 5.62
CA ALA A 96 -16.61 -2.18 4.98
C ALA A 96 -15.27 -2.94 4.91
N ALA A 97 -14.86 -3.59 6.01
CA ALA A 97 -13.63 -4.37 6.05
C ALA A 97 -13.67 -5.56 5.08
N LEU A 98 -14.80 -6.26 4.98
CA LEU A 98 -15.00 -7.33 4.00
C LEU A 98 -14.90 -6.82 2.56
N ARG A 99 -15.51 -5.67 2.22
CA ARG A 99 -15.39 -5.07 0.88
C ARG A 99 -13.95 -4.68 0.55
N VAL A 100 -13.20 -4.17 1.51
CA VAL A 100 -11.79 -3.85 1.32
C VAL A 100 -10.99 -5.11 1.04
N LEU A 101 -11.18 -6.18 1.83
CA LEU A 101 -10.51 -7.46 1.60
C LEU A 101 -10.85 -8.04 0.23
N GLN A 102 -12.12 -8.04 -0.16
CA GLN A 102 -12.57 -8.48 -1.48
C GLN A 102 -11.90 -7.68 -2.60
N ARG A 103 -11.84 -6.36 -2.49
CA ARG A 103 -11.17 -5.50 -3.48
C ARG A 103 -9.68 -5.82 -3.64
N PHE A 104 -9.00 -6.13 -2.54
CA PHE A 104 -7.60 -6.58 -2.60
C PHE A 104 -7.46 -7.95 -3.26
N GLY A 105 -8.39 -8.88 -2.99
CA GLY A 105 -8.43 -10.19 -3.65
C GLY A 105 -8.62 -10.04 -5.16
N GLU A 106 -9.62 -9.30 -5.60
CA GLU A 106 -9.90 -9.05 -7.02
C GLU A 106 -8.69 -8.40 -7.73
N TRP A 107 -8.03 -7.46 -7.07
CA TRP A 107 -6.81 -6.82 -7.59
C TRP A 107 -5.65 -7.81 -7.71
N HIS A 108 -5.44 -8.67 -6.70
CA HIS A 108 -4.41 -9.70 -6.72
C HIS A 108 -4.64 -10.70 -7.85
N ASP A 109 -5.89 -11.13 -8.02
CA ASP A 109 -6.27 -12.07 -9.10
C ASP A 109 -6.04 -11.43 -10.47
N ALA A 110 -6.45 -10.16 -10.67
CA ALA A 110 -6.22 -9.45 -11.92
C ALA A 110 -4.73 -9.31 -12.27
N LEU A 111 -3.86 -9.03 -11.28
CA LEU A 111 -2.40 -9.01 -11.48
C LEU A 111 -1.86 -10.39 -11.84
N THR A 112 -2.36 -11.43 -11.18
CA THR A 112 -1.93 -12.81 -11.41
C THR A 112 -2.32 -13.27 -12.81
N ASP A 113 -3.54 -12.98 -13.24
CA ASP A 113 -4.03 -13.31 -14.57
C ASP A 113 -3.23 -12.61 -15.67
N GLU A 114 -2.89 -11.33 -15.48
CA GLU A 114 -2.05 -10.59 -16.43
C GLU A 114 -0.63 -11.16 -16.50
N LEU A 115 -0.05 -11.55 -15.37
CA LEU A 115 1.28 -12.15 -15.30
C LEU A 115 1.36 -13.54 -15.96
N ILE A 116 0.29 -14.35 -15.83
CA ILE A 116 0.20 -15.68 -16.47
C ILE A 116 -0.11 -15.57 -17.96
N GLY A 117 -0.82 -14.52 -18.35
CA GLY A 117 -1.25 -14.25 -19.73
C GLY A 117 -0.17 -13.62 -20.60
N ALA A 118 -0.49 -12.48 -21.19
CA ALA A 118 0.39 -11.76 -22.11
C ALA A 118 1.54 -11.01 -21.44
N CYS A 119 1.47 -10.82 -20.13
CA CYS A 119 2.42 -10.02 -19.32
C CYS A 119 2.69 -8.63 -19.93
N ASN A 120 1.61 -7.88 -20.20
CA ASN A 120 1.73 -6.51 -20.69
C ASN A 120 2.05 -5.57 -19.53
N LEU A 121 3.21 -4.91 -19.58
CA LEU A 121 3.67 -4.03 -18.51
C LEU A 121 2.76 -2.81 -18.30
N ASN A 122 2.14 -2.27 -19.34
CA ASN A 122 1.18 -1.18 -19.18
C ASN A 122 -0.08 -1.66 -18.46
N SER A 123 -0.63 -2.82 -18.84
CA SER A 123 -1.78 -3.41 -18.14
C SER A 123 -1.47 -3.67 -16.67
N LEU A 124 -0.28 -4.17 -16.34
CA LEU A 124 0.16 -4.33 -14.94
C LEU A 124 0.21 -2.99 -14.20
N CYS A 125 0.71 -1.93 -14.84
CA CYS A 125 0.72 -0.60 -14.25
C CYS A 125 -0.70 -0.06 -14.04
N GLU A 126 -1.61 -0.24 -14.98
CA GLU A 126 -3.01 0.18 -14.89
C GLU A 126 -3.75 -0.56 -13.75
N ILE A 127 -3.59 -1.88 -13.68
CA ILE A 127 -4.16 -2.69 -12.59
C ILE A 127 -3.63 -2.21 -11.24
N GLY A 128 -2.31 -2.01 -11.11
CA GLY A 128 -1.68 -1.51 -9.89
C GLY A 128 -2.17 -0.11 -9.51
N SER A 129 -2.25 0.79 -10.49
CA SER A 129 -2.71 2.17 -10.32
C SER A 129 -4.16 2.25 -9.86
N SER A 130 -5.02 1.33 -10.31
CA SER A 130 -6.44 1.29 -9.95
C SER A 130 -6.67 1.13 -8.45
N LEU A 131 -5.83 0.36 -7.77
CA LEU A 131 -5.88 0.17 -6.32
C LEU A 131 -5.21 1.31 -5.57
N LEU A 132 -4.00 1.68 -6.00
CA LEU A 132 -3.18 2.66 -5.29
C LEU A 132 -3.66 4.10 -5.50
N GLN A 133 -4.51 4.34 -6.52
CA GLN A 133 -4.97 5.67 -6.93
C GLN A 133 -3.80 6.61 -7.20
N ARG A 134 -2.71 6.04 -7.73
CA ARG A 134 -1.46 6.74 -8.06
C ARG A 134 -0.87 6.15 -9.33
N PRO A 135 -0.30 6.96 -10.21
CA PRO A 135 0.36 6.46 -11.40
C PRO A 135 1.55 5.57 -11.06
N ILE A 136 1.72 4.54 -11.85
CA ILE A 136 2.84 3.58 -11.75
C ILE A 136 3.65 3.66 -13.02
N MET A 137 4.97 3.67 -12.86
CA MET A 137 5.93 3.63 -13.97
C MET A 137 6.96 2.54 -13.74
N ILE A 138 7.29 1.83 -14.79
CA ILE A 138 8.37 0.84 -14.80
C ILE A 138 9.46 1.34 -15.74
N TYR A 139 10.66 1.43 -15.21
CA TYR A 139 11.84 1.85 -15.95
C TYR A 139 12.80 0.69 -16.21
N ASP A 140 13.44 0.69 -17.38
CA ASP A 140 14.62 -0.13 -17.58
C ASP A 140 15.86 0.53 -16.95
N ARG A 141 17.00 -0.15 -17.03
CA ARG A 141 18.29 0.36 -16.50
C ARG A 141 18.78 1.64 -17.16
N ASN A 142 18.25 2.02 -18.32
CA ASN A 142 18.60 3.23 -19.05
C ASN A 142 17.56 4.34 -18.82
N TYR A 143 16.65 4.15 -17.86
CA TYR A 143 15.53 5.06 -17.56
C TYR A 143 14.55 5.26 -18.72
N THR A 144 14.48 4.30 -19.63
CA THR A 144 13.39 4.22 -20.58
C THR A 144 12.16 3.66 -19.87
N VAL A 145 11.02 4.31 -20.04
CA VAL A 145 9.75 3.83 -19.49
C VAL A 145 9.27 2.65 -20.34
N ILE A 146 9.24 1.47 -19.74
CA ILE A 146 8.83 0.23 -20.40
C ILE A 146 7.42 -0.21 -20.01
N GLY A 147 6.80 0.46 -19.04
CA GLY A 147 5.42 0.31 -18.66
C GLY A 147 4.96 1.51 -17.84
N ASN A 148 3.72 1.95 -18.04
CA ASN A 148 3.16 3.07 -17.29
C ASN A 148 1.63 3.02 -17.25
N SER A 149 1.04 3.72 -16.27
CA SER A 149 -0.40 3.95 -16.12
C SER A 149 -0.76 5.45 -16.15
N ILE A 150 0.08 6.27 -16.78
CA ILE A 150 -0.12 7.72 -16.87
C ILE A 150 -1.18 7.99 -17.93
N PRO A 151 -2.25 8.75 -17.61
CA PRO A 151 -3.19 9.22 -18.61
C PRO A 151 -2.50 10.07 -19.69
N GLU A 152 -2.89 9.90 -20.96
CA GLU A 152 -2.24 10.57 -22.10
C GLU A 152 -2.31 12.11 -22.04
N ASP A 153 -3.27 12.67 -21.32
CA ASP A 153 -3.56 14.08 -21.21
C ASP A 153 -3.04 14.71 -19.90
N GLU A 154 -2.30 13.96 -19.09
CA GLU A 154 -1.82 14.48 -17.80
C GLU A 154 -0.58 15.35 -17.97
N ALA A 155 -0.80 16.66 -18.12
CA ALA A 155 0.24 17.67 -18.29
C ALA A 155 1.30 17.68 -17.16
N ALA A 156 0.94 17.19 -15.97
CA ALA A 156 1.83 17.11 -14.81
C ALA A 156 3.08 16.28 -15.04
N PHE A 157 3.03 15.33 -15.99
CA PHE A 157 4.16 14.47 -16.31
C PHE A 157 5.02 14.96 -17.49
N ALA A 158 4.58 16.02 -18.20
CA ALA A 158 5.27 16.54 -19.38
C ALA A 158 6.72 16.97 -19.09
N ASP A 159 6.99 17.45 -17.87
CA ASP A 159 8.32 17.87 -17.44
C ASP A 159 9.27 16.69 -17.11
N PHE A 160 8.70 15.52 -16.87
CA PHE A 160 9.44 14.31 -16.47
C PHE A 160 9.51 13.26 -17.57
N LEU A 161 8.59 13.31 -18.53
CA LEU A 161 8.46 12.31 -19.58
C LEU A 161 8.31 12.98 -20.95
N GLU A 162 9.18 12.61 -21.88
CA GLU A 162 9.10 12.96 -23.29
C GLU A 162 8.50 11.79 -24.07
N LYS A 163 7.36 12.00 -24.73
CA LYS A 163 6.75 10.98 -25.61
C LYS A 163 7.53 10.91 -26.93
N ARG A 164 8.12 9.76 -27.23
CA ARG A 164 8.79 9.44 -28.48
C ARG A 164 8.06 8.33 -29.21
N SER A 165 7.29 8.70 -30.24
CA SER A 165 6.49 7.75 -31.02
C SER A 165 5.59 6.86 -30.16
N SER A 166 6.07 5.67 -29.77
CA SER A 166 5.30 4.66 -29.02
C SER A 166 5.79 4.42 -27.59
N TYR A 167 6.77 5.19 -27.11
CA TYR A 167 7.32 5.02 -25.76
C TYR A 167 7.65 6.36 -25.11
N TYR A 168 7.85 6.35 -23.81
CA TYR A 168 8.25 7.52 -23.03
C TYR A 168 9.71 7.38 -22.61
N VAL A 169 10.41 8.51 -22.57
CA VAL A 169 11.78 8.62 -22.02
C VAL A 169 11.84 9.73 -21.00
N THR A 170 12.71 9.59 -20.02
CA THR A 170 13.02 10.68 -19.12
C THR A 170 13.97 11.64 -19.83
N PRO A 171 13.62 12.94 -19.98
CA PRO A 171 14.50 13.92 -20.62
C PRO A 171 15.85 14.03 -19.91
N PRO A 172 16.95 14.34 -20.64
CA PRO A 172 18.29 14.49 -20.06
C PRO A 172 18.35 15.48 -18.88
N GLU A 173 17.56 16.55 -18.93
CA GLU A 173 17.48 17.56 -17.88
C GLU A 173 16.83 17.00 -16.62
N ALA A 174 15.76 16.21 -16.76
CA ALA A 174 15.11 15.53 -15.62
C ALA A 174 16.04 14.45 -15.05
N MET A 175 16.73 13.70 -15.93
CA MET A 175 17.75 12.74 -15.48
C MET A 175 18.90 13.40 -14.73
N SER A 176 19.42 14.53 -15.23
CA SER A 176 20.48 15.27 -14.54
C SER A 176 20.02 15.72 -13.15
N ARG A 177 18.80 16.20 -13.00
CA ARG A 177 18.23 16.55 -11.70
C ARG A 177 18.16 15.35 -10.75
N LEU A 178 17.64 14.23 -11.22
CA LEU A 178 17.53 13.00 -10.42
C LEU A 178 18.90 12.49 -9.98
N THR A 179 19.90 12.47 -10.88
CA THR A 179 21.23 11.91 -10.59
C THR A 179 22.09 12.82 -9.71
N THR A 180 21.84 14.13 -9.69
CA THR A 180 22.59 15.07 -8.85
C THR A 180 22.04 15.16 -7.43
N GLN A 181 20.88 14.61 -7.14
CA GLN A 181 20.31 14.62 -5.81
C GLN A 181 21.06 13.67 -4.88
N ASN A 182 21.40 14.17 -3.68
CA ASN A 182 22.03 13.38 -2.63
C ASN A 182 21.11 12.20 -2.24
N GLY A 183 21.57 11.00 -2.48
CA GLY A 183 20.81 9.79 -2.13
C GLY A 183 20.26 9.02 -3.33
N PHE A 184 20.22 9.59 -4.53
CA PHE A 184 19.75 8.87 -5.71
C PHE A 184 20.56 7.59 -5.97
N GLU A 185 21.88 7.62 -5.81
CA GLU A 185 22.73 6.42 -5.91
C GLU A 185 22.35 5.33 -4.92
N ASN A 186 21.82 5.70 -3.76
CA ASN A 186 21.37 4.73 -2.75
C ASN A 186 20.11 4.02 -3.15
N THR A 187 19.29 4.62 -4.05
CA THR A 187 18.07 3.98 -4.53
C THR A 187 18.36 2.65 -5.22
N PHE A 188 19.49 2.54 -5.95
CA PHE A 188 19.89 1.30 -6.65
C PHE A 188 20.36 0.18 -5.72
N LYS A 189 20.72 0.50 -4.48
CA LYS A 189 21.21 -0.47 -3.50
C LYS A 189 20.11 -1.03 -2.63
N THR A 190 18.92 -0.42 -2.69
CA THR A 190 17.80 -0.76 -1.83
C THR A 190 17.12 -2.03 -2.34
N ARG A 191 16.91 -2.98 -1.43
CA ARG A 191 16.11 -4.18 -1.66
C ARG A 191 14.74 -3.99 -1.02
N GLY A 192 13.68 -4.25 -1.80
CA GLY A 192 12.31 -4.05 -1.36
C GLY A 192 11.79 -2.64 -1.67
N ALA A 193 10.58 -2.35 -1.21
CA ALA A 193 9.94 -1.06 -1.41
C ALA A 193 10.54 0.01 -0.51
N SER A 194 10.78 1.18 -1.05
CA SER A 194 11.34 2.34 -0.34
C SER A 194 10.71 3.62 -0.82
N VAL A 195 10.68 4.62 0.07
CA VAL A 195 10.18 5.95 -0.25
C VAL A 195 11.35 6.85 -0.63
N TYR A 196 11.25 7.49 -1.78
CA TYR A 196 12.13 8.57 -2.20
C TYR A 196 11.43 9.90 -1.95
N HIS A 197 12.13 10.84 -1.36
CA HIS A 197 11.64 12.19 -1.10
C HIS A 197 12.45 13.18 -1.94
N ASP A 198 11.77 13.95 -2.79
CA ASP A 198 12.38 14.98 -3.61
C ASP A 198 12.27 16.34 -2.92
N GLU A 199 13.33 16.72 -2.20
CA GLU A 199 13.39 18.02 -1.51
C GLU A 199 13.50 19.22 -2.48
N SER A 200 13.86 18.97 -3.74
CA SER A 200 14.08 20.03 -4.73
C SER A 200 12.82 20.43 -5.51
N ALA A 201 11.74 19.65 -5.38
CA ALA A 201 10.49 19.85 -6.12
C ALA A 201 9.26 19.87 -5.18
N PRO A 202 9.21 20.74 -4.16
CA PRO A 202 8.14 20.76 -3.17
C PRO A 202 6.75 21.07 -3.74
N GLU A 203 6.68 21.62 -4.95
CA GLU A 203 5.43 21.99 -5.63
C GLU A 203 5.18 21.15 -6.88
N SER A 204 5.90 20.03 -7.08
CA SER A 204 5.65 19.22 -8.26
C SER A 204 4.25 18.59 -8.20
N ALA A 205 3.56 18.54 -9.34
CA ALA A 205 2.26 17.90 -9.46
C ALA A 205 2.29 16.40 -9.11
N LEU A 206 3.48 15.78 -9.07
CA LEU A 206 3.73 14.40 -8.67
C LEU A 206 3.80 14.23 -7.15
N GLY A 207 3.83 15.34 -6.39
CA GLY A 207 4.10 15.35 -4.95
C GLY A 207 5.59 15.19 -4.64
N ASP A 208 5.91 15.33 -3.37
CA ASP A 208 7.28 15.30 -2.84
C ASP A 208 7.80 13.89 -2.55
N ARG A 209 6.97 12.86 -2.71
CA ARG A 209 7.28 11.47 -2.33
C ARG A 209 6.91 10.48 -3.41
N SER A 210 7.85 9.61 -3.70
CA SER A 210 7.64 8.48 -4.61
C SER A 210 7.95 7.17 -3.89
N LEU A 211 7.09 6.17 -4.07
CA LEU A 211 7.38 4.80 -3.67
C LEU A 211 8.06 4.10 -4.85
N TYR A 212 9.18 3.48 -4.61
CA TYR A 212 9.90 2.72 -5.63
C TYR A 212 10.32 1.35 -5.14
N VAL A 213 10.52 0.44 -6.06
CA VAL A 213 11.08 -0.90 -5.82
C VAL A 213 12.04 -1.26 -6.95
N ASN A 214 13.21 -1.78 -6.60
CA ASN A 214 14.17 -2.30 -7.57
C ASN A 214 13.87 -3.77 -7.88
N ILE A 215 13.69 -4.07 -9.15
CA ILE A 215 13.52 -5.44 -9.62
C ILE A 215 14.92 -5.98 -9.98
N LEU A 216 15.43 -6.89 -9.16
CA LEU A 216 16.77 -7.45 -9.30
C LEU A 216 16.68 -8.88 -9.79
N ARG A 217 17.57 -9.28 -10.69
CA ARG A 217 17.78 -10.68 -11.02
C ARG A 217 19.01 -11.21 -10.30
N GLY A 218 18.78 -12.07 -9.29
CA GLY A 218 19.85 -12.54 -8.40
C GLY A 218 20.38 -11.42 -7.51
N THR A 219 21.69 -11.20 -7.49
CA THR A 219 22.35 -10.13 -6.70
C THR A 219 22.68 -8.90 -7.54
N SER A 220 22.36 -8.91 -8.82
CA SER A 220 22.71 -7.84 -9.77
C SER A 220 21.50 -7.02 -10.17
N TYR A 221 21.67 -5.72 -10.26
CA TYR A 221 20.75 -4.81 -10.93
C TYR A 221 20.76 -5.13 -12.42
N ARG A 222 19.59 -5.30 -13.04
CA ARG A 222 19.46 -5.50 -14.48
C ARG A 222 18.84 -4.34 -15.18
#